data_e4cf59b5251ccbc509aa26d112a9e766
#
_entry.id   e4cf59b5251ccbc509aa26d112a9e766
#
_cell.length_a   1.000
_cell.length_b   1.000
_cell.length_c   1.000
_cell.angle_alpha   90.00
_cell.angle_beta   90.00
_cell.angle_gamma   90.00
#
_symmetry.space_group_name_H-M   'P 1'
#
loop_
_entity.id
_entity.type
_entity.pdbx_description
1 polymer ?
#
loop_
_entity_poly.entity_id
_entity_poly.type
_entity_poly.pdbx_seq_one_letter_code
_entity_poly.pdbx_strand_id
1 'polypeptide(L)'
;LWLLDIKTSNYLHDSYDLQLACYEQGWNECFERPIQRRGIIWLKAMTRGESKKEGKMQGKGWEIKEPAESFEENKRIFTHLYEIYKIKRPDVKPITEILPTSIKLKG
;
A
#
# COMPACT_ATOMS: atom_id res chain seq x y z
N LEU A 1 -6.09 -3.02 -16.47
CA LEU A 1 -6.45 -2.61 -15.12
C LEU A 1 -5.19 -2.28 -14.32
N TRP A 2 -5.15 -1.12 -13.75
CA TRP A 2 -4.05 -0.65 -12.92
C TRP A 2 -4.44 -0.69 -11.45
N LEU A 3 -3.50 -1.09 -10.61
CA LEU A 3 -3.58 -0.88 -9.16
C LEU A 3 -2.69 0.31 -8.83
N LEU A 4 -3.28 1.38 -8.33
CA LEU A 4 -2.56 2.60 -7.98
C LEU A 4 -2.79 2.95 -6.51
N ASP A 5 -1.73 3.34 -5.83
CA ASP A 5 -1.79 3.83 -4.46
C ASP A 5 -1.18 5.23 -4.40
N ILE A 6 -1.80 6.12 -3.63
CA ILE A 6 -1.37 7.51 -3.53
C ILE A 6 -0.55 7.68 -2.25
N LYS A 7 0.65 8.21 -2.37
CA LYS A 7 1.53 8.50 -1.24
C LYS A 7 1.93 9.98 -1.23
N THR A 8 1.94 10.54 -0.04
CA THR A 8 2.29 11.96 0.18
C THR A 8 3.54 12.14 1.02
N SER A 9 4.28 11.06 1.25
CA SER A 9 5.51 11.09 2.05
C SER A 9 6.64 11.85 1.36
N ASN A 10 7.62 12.31 2.12
CA ASN A 10 8.76 13.04 1.58
C ASN A 10 9.66 12.18 0.69
N TYR A 11 9.62 10.87 0.87
CA TYR A 11 10.37 9.89 0.08
C TYR A 11 9.58 8.59 -0.01
N LEU A 12 9.95 7.75 -0.98
CA LEU A 12 9.30 6.45 -1.18
C LEU A 12 10.02 5.38 -0.36
N HIS A 13 9.25 4.66 0.43
CA HIS A 13 9.74 3.53 1.21
C HIS A 13 9.66 2.23 0.42
N ASP A 14 10.64 1.35 0.59
CA ASP A 14 10.63 0.02 -0.05
C ASP A 14 9.39 -0.80 0.33
N SER A 15 8.87 -0.58 1.52
CA SER A 15 7.67 -1.27 2.01
C SER A 15 6.42 -0.95 1.19
N TYR A 16 6.42 0.13 0.42
CA TYR A 16 5.26 0.48 -0.42
C TYR A 16 5.02 -0.54 -1.53
N ASP A 17 6.10 -1.11 -2.07
CA ASP A 17 5.99 -2.17 -3.08
C ASP A 17 5.37 -3.43 -2.48
N LEU A 18 5.73 -3.75 -1.23
CA LEU A 18 5.14 -4.87 -0.50
C LEU A 18 3.67 -4.63 -0.21
N GLN A 19 3.31 -3.38 0.11
CA GLN A 19 1.94 -2.99 0.35
C GLN A 19 1.08 -3.15 -0.91
N LEU A 20 1.62 -2.76 -2.08
CA LEU A 20 0.94 -2.96 -3.35
C LEU A 20 0.69 -4.45 -3.62
N ALA A 21 1.68 -5.30 -3.35
CA ALA A 21 1.53 -6.75 -3.53
C ALA A 21 0.44 -7.32 -2.61
N CYS A 22 0.35 -6.81 -1.39
CA CYS A 22 -0.69 -7.20 -0.44
C CYS A 22 -2.09 -6.83 -0.98
N TYR A 23 -2.23 -5.62 -1.51
CA TYR A 23 -3.49 -5.16 -2.10
C TYR A 23 -3.86 -5.97 -3.34
N GLU A 24 -2.89 -6.29 -4.20
CA GLU A 24 -3.14 -7.11 -5.38
C GLU A 24 -3.59 -8.52 -5.00
N GLN A 25 -2.98 -9.09 -3.98
CA GLN A 25 -3.40 -10.40 -3.47
C GLN A 25 -4.86 -10.37 -3.01
N GLY A 26 -5.25 -9.33 -2.26
CA GLY A 26 -6.64 -9.15 -1.84
C GLY A 26 -7.58 -9.00 -3.02
N TRP A 27 -7.18 -8.26 -4.02
CA TRP A 27 -7.96 -8.13 -5.25
C TRP A 27 -8.13 -9.46 -5.96
N ASN A 28 -7.05 -10.23 -6.10
CA ASN A 28 -7.08 -11.53 -6.77
C ASN A 28 -7.99 -12.54 -6.07
N GLU A 29 -8.11 -12.44 -4.76
CA GLU A 29 -9.01 -13.29 -3.98
C GLU A 29 -10.49 -12.93 -4.16
N CYS A 30 -10.78 -11.68 -4.49
CA CYS A 30 -12.15 -11.17 -4.55
C CYS A 30 -12.69 -11.04 -5.98
N PHE A 31 -11.82 -10.86 -6.96
CA PHE A 31 -12.21 -10.53 -8.32
C PHE A 31 -11.44 -11.35 -9.35
N GLU A 32 -12.11 -11.68 -10.45
CA GLU A 32 -11.51 -12.46 -11.55
C GLU A 32 -10.72 -11.60 -12.55
N ARG A 33 -10.79 -10.30 -12.42
CA ARG A 33 -10.18 -9.36 -13.34
C ARG A 33 -8.71 -9.12 -12.95
N PRO A 34 -7.73 -9.53 -13.78
CA PRO A 34 -6.33 -9.42 -13.39
C PRO A 34 -5.82 -7.98 -13.41
N ILE A 35 -4.90 -7.70 -12.50
CA ILE A 35 -4.17 -6.44 -12.48
C ILE A 35 -2.98 -6.59 -13.42
N GLN A 36 -2.90 -5.71 -14.41
CA GLN A 36 -1.86 -5.74 -15.44
C GLN A 36 -0.66 -4.88 -15.07
N ARG A 37 -0.90 -3.75 -14.41
CA ARG A 37 0.14 -2.82 -13.97
C ARG A 37 -0.15 -2.29 -12.59
N ARG A 38 0.89 -1.94 -11.90
CA ARG A 38 0.80 -1.41 -10.53
C ARG A 38 1.75 -0.23 -10.38
N GLY A 39 1.40 0.70 -9.53
CA GLY A 39 2.22 1.87 -9.33
C GLY A 39 1.83 2.67 -8.11
N ILE A 40 2.73 3.54 -7.73
CA ILE A 40 2.53 4.50 -6.66
C ILE A 40 2.48 5.89 -7.28
N ILE A 41 1.39 6.59 -7.05
CA ILE A 41 1.30 8.01 -7.40
C ILE A 41 1.89 8.77 -6.22
N TRP A 42 3.11 9.25 -6.39
CA TRP A 42 3.81 9.98 -5.36
C TRP A 42 3.54 11.47 -5.53
N LEU A 43 2.78 12.03 -4.61
CA LEU A 43 2.58 13.46 -4.55
C LEU A 43 3.73 14.06 -3.74
N LYS A 44 4.63 14.71 -4.45
CA LYS A 44 5.83 15.29 -3.87
C LYS A 44 5.46 16.54 -3.08
N ALA A 45 5.32 16.35 -1.77
CA ALA A 45 5.02 17.47 -0.89
C ALA A 45 6.18 18.46 -0.86
N MET A 46 5.87 19.70 -0.50
CA MET A 46 6.88 20.69 -0.22
C MET A 46 7.82 20.18 0.86
N THR A 47 9.13 20.37 0.66
CA THR A 47 10.12 19.92 1.62
C THR A 47 9.88 20.56 2.99
N ARG A 48 9.94 19.73 4.01
CA ARG A 48 9.85 20.17 5.40
C ARG A 48 11.27 20.37 5.97
N GLY A 49 11.38 21.15 7.01
CA GLY A 49 12.66 21.44 7.63
C GLY A 49 13.21 22.79 7.19
N GLU A 50 14.52 22.89 6.94
CA GLU A 50 15.16 24.16 6.56
C GLU A 50 14.58 24.75 5.30
N SER A 51 14.21 23.91 4.35
CA SER A 51 13.57 24.33 3.10
C SER A 51 12.12 24.74 3.26
N LYS A 52 11.57 24.56 4.41
CA LYS A 52 10.16 24.83 4.71
C LYS A 52 9.78 26.28 4.42
N LYS A 53 10.72 27.21 4.64
CA LYS A 53 10.50 28.64 4.39
C LYS A 53 10.35 28.96 2.91
N GLU A 54 10.93 28.16 2.05
CA GLU A 54 10.93 28.41 0.61
C GLU A 54 9.78 27.72 -0.11
N GLY A 55 9.16 26.74 0.52
CA GLY A 55 7.98 26.07 0.00
C GLY A 55 8.14 25.46 -1.38
N LYS A 56 9.31 24.96 -1.69
CA LYS A 56 9.60 24.43 -3.04
C LYS A 56 9.03 23.06 -3.26
N MET A 57 8.28 22.90 -4.33
CA MET A 57 7.87 21.58 -4.79
C MET A 57 9.04 20.89 -5.47
N GLN A 58 9.15 19.59 -5.30
CA GLN A 58 10.15 18.78 -5.98
C GLN A 58 9.68 18.45 -7.40
N GLY A 59 10.34 19.01 -8.40
CA GLY A 59 10.01 18.76 -9.81
C GLY A 59 8.57 19.11 -10.16
N LYS A 60 7.86 18.21 -10.83
CA LYS A 60 6.45 18.38 -11.23
C LYS A 60 5.46 18.40 -10.06
N GLY A 61 5.89 18.03 -8.86
CA GLY A 61 4.99 17.85 -7.74
C GLY A 61 4.32 16.48 -7.68
N TRP A 62 4.49 15.65 -8.70
CA TRP A 62 3.98 14.28 -8.70
C TRP A 62 4.82 13.37 -9.60
N GLU A 63 4.76 12.09 -9.32
CA GLU A 63 5.44 11.08 -10.11
C GLU A 63 4.73 9.73 -9.95
N ILE A 64 4.72 8.92 -11.00
CA ILE A 64 4.23 7.54 -10.93
C ILE A 64 5.44 6.63 -10.90
N LYS A 65 5.55 5.83 -9.85
CA LYS A 65 6.61 4.83 -9.68
C LYS A 65 6.03 3.43 -9.75
N GLU A 66 6.60 2.61 -10.61
CA GLU A 66 6.27 1.19 -10.65
C GLU A 66 7.25 0.42 -9.77
N PRO A 67 6.80 -0.68 -9.11
CA PRO A 67 7.70 -1.49 -8.29
C PRO A 67 8.88 -2.02 -9.10
N ALA A 68 10.05 -2.09 -8.47
CA ALA A 68 11.25 -2.63 -9.09
C ALA A 68 11.16 -4.15 -9.26
N GLU A 69 10.57 -4.83 -8.29
CA GLU A 69 10.37 -6.27 -8.32
C GLU A 69 8.97 -6.63 -8.80
N SER A 70 8.82 -7.86 -9.29
CA SER A 70 7.52 -8.37 -9.72
C SER A 70 6.56 -8.56 -8.56
N PHE A 71 5.27 -8.67 -8.88
CA PHE A 71 4.26 -9.01 -7.88
C PHE A 71 4.60 -10.31 -7.15
N GLU A 72 5.05 -11.33 -7.87
CA GLU A 72 5.38 -12.62 -7.28
C GLU A 72 6.54 -12.52 -6.28
N GLU A 73 7.55 -11.72 -6.57
CA GLU A 73 8.66 -11.50 -5.65
C GLU A 73 8.23 -10.71 -4.44
N ASN A 74 7.47 -9.64 -4.62
CA ASN A 74 6.97 -8.84 -3.50
C ASN A 74 6.01 -9.63 -2.61
N LYS A 75 5.17 -10.46 -3.22
CA LYS A 75 4.30 -11.37 -2.47
C LYS A 75 5.11 -12.37 -1.64
N ARG A 76 6.18 -12.90 -2.21
CA ARG A 76 7.07 -13.82 -1.52
C ARG A 76 7.73 -13.15 -0.31
N ILE A 77 8.25 -11.95 -0.49
CA ILE A 77 8.85 -11.17 0.61
C ILE A 77 7.79 -10.91 1.70
N PHE A 78 6.63 -10.45 1.30
CA PHE A 78 5.54 -10.18 2.23
C PHE A 78 5.16 -11.44 3.02
N THR A 79 5.09 -12.59 2.37
CA THR A 79 4.76 -13.86 3.01
C THR A 79 5.79 -14.23 4.08
N HIS A 80 7.08 -14.05 3.78
CA HIS A 80 8.14 -14.30 4.75
C HIS A 80 8.06 -13.35 5.95
N LEU A 81 7.80 -12.08 5.70
CA LEU A 81 7.64 -11.10 6.78
C LEU A 81 6.44 -11.43 7.67
N TYR A 82 5.35 -11.86 7.05
CA TYR A 82 4.15 -12.28 7.79
C TYR A 82 4.42 -13.49 8.67
N GLU A 83 5.18 -14.47 8.18
CA GLU A 83 5.58 -15.64 8.97
C GLU A 83 6.45 -15.23 10.17
N ILE A 84 7.39 -14.33 9.97
CA ILE A 84 8.21 -13.77 11.07
C ILE A 84 7.32 -13.07 12.09
N TYR A 85 6.37 -12.28 11.64
CA TYR A 85 5.44 -11.59 12.52
C TYR A 85 4.65 -12.56 13.38
N LYS A 86 4.13 -13.66 12.79
CA LYS A 86 3.38 -14.68 13.52
C LYS A 86 4.22 -15.36 14.59
N ILE A 87 5.48 -15.61 14.30
CA ILE A 87 6.41 -16.23 15.26
C ILE A 87 6.66 -15.30 16.44
N LYS A 88 6.86 -14.01 16.17
CA LYS A 88 7.12 -13.03 17.22
C LYS A 88 5.88 -12.61 18.00
N ARG A 89 4.72 -12.74 17.40
CA ARG A 89 3.44 -12.32 17.98
C ARG A 89 2.39 -13.40 17.84
N PRO A 90 2.60 -14.59 18.48
CA PRO A 90 1.65 -15.70 18.36
C PRO A 90 0.28 -15.44 19.01
N ASP A 91 0.21 -14.46 19.89
CA ASP A 91 -1.00 -14.05 20.60
C ASP A 91 -1.92 -13.15 19.76
N VAL A 92 -1.38 -12.55 18.68
CA VAL A 92 -2.16 -11.68 17.80
C VAL A 92 -2.87 -12.53 16.75
N LYS A 93 -4.19 -12.45 16.72
CA LYS A 93 -5.02 -13.15 15.75
C LYS A 93 -5.84 -12.16 14.95
N PRO A 94 -6.11 -12.45 13.67
CA PRO A 94 -7.02 -11.62 12.90
C PRO A 94 -8.39 -11.53 13.57
N ILE A 95 -9.02 -10.37 13.48
CA ILE A 95 -10.39 -10.20 13.93
C ILE A 95 -11.30 -10.89 12.93
N THR A 96 -12.05 -11.89 13.41
CA THR A 96 -12.95 -12.68 12.57
C THR A 96 -14.43 -12.34 12.83
N GLU A 97 -14.72 -11.09 13.14
CA GLU A 97 -16.09 -10.67 13.36
C GLU A 97 -16.83 -10.55 12.02
N ILE A 98 -18.03 -11.10 11.99
CA ILE A 98 -18.91 -10.93 10.85
C ILE A 98 -19.62 -9.59 11.00
N LEU A 99 -19.30 -8.66 10.11
CA LEU A 99 -19.97 -7.38 10.11
C LEU A 99 -21.35 -7.50 9.47
N PRO A 100 -22.36 -6.83 10.01
CA PRO A 100 -23.69 -6.87 9.40
C PRO A 100 -23.68 -6.21 8.02
N THR A 101 -24.42 -6.79 7.08
CA THR A 101 -24.54 -6.22 5.72
C THR A 101 -25.51 -5.04 5.68
N SER A 102 -26.30 -4.85 6.72
CA SER A 102 -27.19 -3.71 6.84
C SER A 102 -27.31 -3.29 8.30
N ILE A 103 -27.48 -2.01 8.52
CA ILE A 103 -27.66 -1.44 9.86
C ILE A 103 -29.05 -0.79 9.87
N LYS A 104 -29.89 -1.20 10.84
CA LYS A 104 -31.17 -0.55 11.08
C LYS A 104 -30.95 0.66 11.97
N LEU A 105 -31.26 1.81 11.47
CA LEU A 105 -31.24 3.02 12.28
C LEU A 105 -32.49 3.01 13.18
N LYS A 106 -32.30 3.29 14.46
CA LYS A 106 -33.42 3.53 15.38
C LYS A 106 -34.05 4.85 14.97
N GLY A 107 -35.21 4.77 14.38
CA GLY A 107 -35.99 5.95 13.98
C GLY A 107 -37.14 6.21 14.91
#